data_674ec4b4ae884678498ced9da83a712b
#
_entry.id   674ec4b4ae884678498ced9da83a712b
#
_cell.length_a   1.000
_cell.length_b   1.000
_cell.length_c   1.000
_cell.angle_alpha   90.00
_cell.angle_beta   90.00
_cell.angle_gamma   90.00
#
_symmetry.space_group_name_H-M   'P 1'
#
loop_
_entity.id
_entity.type
_entity.pdbx_description
1 polymer ?
#
loop_
_entity_poly.entity_id
_entity_poly.type
_entity_poly.pdbx_seq_one_letter_code
_entity_poly.pdbx_strand_id
1 'polypeptide(L)'
;MMKSNPRIVDLFCGCGGFGLGAELAGFKTIAAIDIDPTLQSAYKKNFPETHVLNGDLSQLNEESWRMILNGIEVDGVIGGPPCQGYSRMGKSDKEDPRRTLLGHFFRNVNIINPSFFIMENVEGLMDERNVYELENALQTLDKKYKVLKPMIVDASLYGAPTKRKRVILIGYDPKRLSSLTIDDFQPQNGLKTTVRDAISDLAQPIVQNKDKEDFGWEVYPENNELSVYAQRMRTLPNKSLGWGESLEKLSNGFVSGYFDTKHTAAVKKRYAETEPGMVDKVSRAKKLAWDGLCPTLRAGTGSDKGSHQAVRPLHPSHSRVITVREAARLQGFPDWFVFHPTKWHSFRMIGNSVSPIVSEAILSKIKQKLDEKNSSRKVV
;
A
#
# COMPACT_ATOMS: atom_id res chain seq x y z
N MET A 1 -8.89 32.64 -1.17
CA MET A 1 -8.23 31.77 -0.20
C MET A 1 -8.11 30.39 -0.82
N MET A 2 -6.90 29.85 -0.96
CA MET A 2 -6.73 28.45 -1.37
C MET A 2 -7.41 27.55 -0.35
N LYS A 3 -8.29 26.63 -0.82
CA LYS A 3 -8.88 25.61 0.07
C LYS A 3 -7.74 24.78 0.65
N SER A 4 -7.67 24.64 1.97
CA SER A 4 -6.75 23.68 2.59
C SER A 4 -7.12 22.27 2.17
N ASN A 5 -6.12 21.42 1.92
CA ASN A 5 -6.36 20.01 1.61
C ASN A 5 -7.15 19.35 2.73
N PRO A 6 -8.13 18.49 2.42
CA PRO A 6 -8.86 17.73 3.44
C PRO A 6 -7.88 16.80 4.18
N ARG A 7 -8.12 16.62 5.47
CA ARG A 7 -7.20 15.98 6.42
C ARG A 7 -7.62 14.57 6.75
N ILE A 8 -6.66 13.66 6.76
CA ILE A 8 -6.92 12.27 7.10
C ILE A 8 -5.99 11.73 8.18
N VAL A 9 -6.42 10.63 8.79
CA VAL A 9 -5.63 9.79 9.69
C VAL A 9 -5.48 8.41 9.06
N ASP A 10 -4.24 7.86 9.09
CA ASP A 10 -3.89 6.54 8.56
C ASP A 10 -3.66 5.55 9.71
N LEU A 11 -4.60 4.63 9.91
CA LEU A 11 -4.57 3.60 10.95
C LEU A 11 -3.99 2.30 10.40
N PHE A 12 -3.15 1.62 11.20
CA PHE A 12 -2.40 0.45 10.73
C PHE A 12 -1.57 0.79 9.48
N CYS A 13 -0.93 1.94 9.54
CA CYS A 13 -0.38 2.63 8.37
C CYS A 13 0.78 1.89 7.68
N GLY A 14 1.45 0.98 8.35
CA GLY A 14 2.59 0.24 7.82
C GLY A 14 3.69 1.17 7.28
N CYS A 15 4.09 0.99 6.03
CA CYS A 15 5.04 1.89 5.36
C CYS A 15 4.37 3.04 4.58
N GLY A 16 3.04 3.12 4.57
CA GLY A 16 2.33 4.27 4.00
C GLY A 16 1.79 4.09 2.58
N GLY A 17 1.57 2.86 2.09
CA GLY A 17 1.02 2.69 0.75
C GLY A 17 -0.38 3.25 0.58
N PHE A 18 -1.24 3.13 1.61
CA PHE A 18 -2.57 3.73 1.62
C PHE A 18 -2.50 5.26 1.74
N GLY A 19 -1.72 5.75 2.71
CA GLY A 19 -1.48 7.18 2.90
C GLY A 19 -0.88 7.86 1.67
N LEU A 20 0.03 7.18 0.95
CA LEU A 20 0.61 7.71 -0.29
C LEU A 20 -0.46 7.98 -1.35
N GLY A 21 -1.36 7.02 -1.59
CA GLY A 21 -2.45 7.26 -2.53
C GLY A 21 -3.38 8.40 -2.08
N ALA A 22 -3.58 8.58 -0.78
CA ALA A 22 -4.35 9.69 -0.24
C ALA A 22 -3.69 11.05 -0.50
N GLU A 23 -2.38 11.17 -0.26
CA GLU A 23 -1.62 12.40 -0.55
C GLU A 23 -1.63 12.71 -2.05
N LEU A 24 -1.47 11.70 -2.92
CA LEU A 24 -1.55 11.85 -4.37
C LEU A 24 -2.95 12.28 -4.83
N ALA A 25 -4.01 11.84 -4.14
CA ALA A 25 -5.38 12.29 -4.37
C ALA A 25 -5.68 13.71 -3.82
N GLY A 26 -4.70 14.36 -3.19
CA GLY A 26 -4.81 15.72 -2.66
C GLY A 26 -5.38 15.83 -1.25
N PHE A 27 -5.29 14.75 -0.45
CA PHE A 27 -5.49 14.81 1.00
C PHE A 27 -4.18 15.17 1.71
N LYS A 28 -4.27 15.52 2.99
CA LYS A 28 -3.13 15.69 3.88
C LYS A 28 -3.25 14.70 5.03
N THR A 29 -2.29 13.80 5.12
CA THR A 29 -2.20 12.86 6.26
C THR A 29 -1.60 13.59 7.45
N ILE A 30 -2.40 13.82 8.49
CA ILE A 30 -1.95 14.55 9.68
C ILE A 30 -1.38 13.65 10.76
N ALA A 31 -1.88 12.42 10.86
CA ALA A 31 -1.36 11.41 11.77
C ALA A 31 -1.39 10.02 11.13
N ALA A 32 -0.38 9.20 11.42
CA ALA A 32 -0.26 7.83 10.97
C ALA A 32 0.20 6.94 12.12
N ILE A 33 -0.52 5.86 12.41
CA ILE A 33 -0.28 5.02 13.57
C ILE A 33 -0.09 3.56 13.16
N ASP A 34 0.97 2.93 13.65
CA ASP A 34 1.22 1.49 13.55
C ASP A 34 1.97 1.01 14.79
N ILE A 35 1.83 -0.26 15.13
CA ILE A 35 2.55 -0.88 16.24
C ILE A 35 3.99 -1.28 15.88
N ASP A 36 4.30 -1.40 14.59
CA ASP A 36 5.60 -1.89 14.10
C ASP A 36 6.53 -0.72 13.73
N PRO A 37 7.55 -0.40 14.56
CA PRO A 37 8.45 0.71 14.31
C PRO A 37 9.31 0.51 13.04
N THR A 38 9.54 -0.74 12.63
CA THR A 38 10.30 -1.03 11.41
C THR A 38 9.51 -0.61 10.17
N LEU A 39 8.21 -0.92 10.12
CA LEU A 39 7.35 -0.49 9.01
C LEU A 39 7.26 1.04 8.94
N GLN A 40 7.14 1.70 10.10
CA GLN A 40 7.08 3.15 10.20
C GLN A 40 8.37 3.86 9.80
N SER A 41 9.52 3.18 9.81
CA SER A 41 10.79 3.82 9.43
C SER A 41 10.76 4.35 8.00
N ALA A 42 10.09 3.65 7.09
CA ALA A 42 9.85 4.13 5.72
C ALA A 42 8.80 5.24 5.69
N TYR A 43 7.73 5.11 6.48
CA TYR A 43 6.69 6.15 6.56
C TYR A 43 7.29 7.51 6.95
N LYS A 44 8.08 7.56 8.04
CA LYS A 44 8.73 8.79 8.53
C LYS A 44 9.64 9.45 7.50
N LYS A 45 10.33 8.67 6.68
CA LYS A 45 11.20 9.22 5.61
C LYS A 45 10.37 9.83 4.47
N ASN A 46 9.32 9.14 4.03
CA ASN A 46 8.57 9.53 2.83
C ASN A 46 7.46 10.55 3.09
N PHE A 47 7.06 10.74 4.36
CA PHE A 47 6.02 11.69 4.77
C PHE A 47 6.53 12.60 5.89
N PRO A 48 7.46 13.53 5.58
CA PRO A 48 8.16 14.32 6.60
C PRO A 48 7.25 15.27 7.40
N GLU A 49 6.08 15.60 6.87
CA GLU A 49 5.11 16.48 7.54
C GLU A 49 4.01 15.72 8.31
N THR A 50 3.99 14.39 8.26
CA THR A 50 3.00 13.56 8.96
C THR A 50 3.49 13.22 10.36
N HIS A 51 2.61 13.36 11.35
CA HIS A 51 2.88 12.90 12.72
C HIS A 51 2.79 11.38 12.78
N VAL A 52 3.92 10.69 12.66
CA VAL A 52 4.00 9.21 12.65
C VAL A 52 4.25 8.69 14.06
N LEU A 53 3.27 7.96 14.59
CA LEU A 53 3.23 7.47 15.97
C LEU A 53 3.38 5.95 16.02
N ASN A 54 4.28 5.48 16.87
CA ASN A 54 4.32 4.07 17.26
C ASN A 54 3.29 3.86 18.39
N GLY A 55 2.24 3.09 18.11
CA GLY A 55 1.16 2.90 19.08
C GLY A 55 0.27 1.70 18.78
N ASP A 56 -0.26 1.12 19.83
CA ASP A 56 -1.28 0.09 19.76
C ASP A 56 -2.67 0.74 19.69
N LEU A 57 -3.33 0.63 18.54
CA LEU A 57 -4.67 1.17 18.31
C LEU A 57 -5.73 0.59 19.23
N SER A 58 -5.48 -0.56 19.86
CA SER A 58 -6.37 -1.12 20.87
C SER A 58 -6.40 -0.30 22.17
N GLN A 59 -5.33 0.45 22.45
CA GLN A 59 -5.14 1.23 23.67
C GLN A 59 -5.53 2.72 23.54
N LEU A 60 -5.65 3.23 22.31
CA LEU A 60 -6.00 4.64 22.10
C LEU A 60 -7.46 4.91 22.49
N ASN A 61 -7.65 5.93 23.29
CA ASN A 61 -8.95 6.41 23.77
C ASN A 61 -9.22 7.86 23.32
N GLU A 62 -10.34 8.46 23.75
CA GLU A 62 -10.71 9.83 23.40
C GLU A 62 -9.66 10.87 23.83
N GLU A 63 -9.04 10.70 24.99
CA GLU A 63 -7.99 11.60 25.47
C GLU A 63 -6.74 11.50 24.60
N SER A 64 -6.33 10.27 24.25
CA SER A 64 -5.23 10.05 23.32
C SER A 64 -5.46 10.77 21.98
N TRP A 65 -6.66 10.61 21.40
CA TRP A 65 -7.00 11.25 20.14
C TRP A 65 -7.09 12.78 20.26
N ARG A 66 -7.60 13.29 21.37
CA ARG A 66 -7.62 14.74 21.64
C ARG A 66 -6.20 15.33 21.64
N MET A 67 -5.24 14.63 22.25
CA MET A 67 -3.84 15.05 22.27
C MET A 67 -3.21 14.94 20.87
N ILE A 68 -3.40 13.83 20.16
CA ILE A 68 -2.82 13.58 18.82
C ILE A 68 -3.34 14.61 17.82
N LEU A 69 -4.64 14.87 17.81
CA LEU A 69 -5.28 15.77 16.84
C LEU A 69 -5.17 17.25 17.22
N ASN A 70 -4.97 17.56 18.50
CA ASN A 70 -4.81 18.92 19.03
C ASN A 70 -5.81 19.95 18.44
N GLY A 71 -7.09 19.57 18.42
CA GLY A 71 -8.18 20.40 17.88
C GLY A 71 -8.29 20.43 16.36
N ILE A 72 -7.50 19.67 15.64
CA ILE A 72 -7.59 19.56 14.18
C ILE A 72 -8.76 18.66 13.80
N GLU A 73 -9.69 19.18 12.99
CA GLU A 73 -10.74 18.37 12.40
C GLU A 73 -10.20 17.40 11.34
N VAL A 74 -10.74 16.18 11.34
CA VAL A 74 -10.38 15.09 10.42
C VAL A 74 -11.54 14.86 9.45
N ASP A 75 -11.23 14.92 8.15
CA ASP A 75 -12.21 14.63 7.11
C ASP A 75 -12.35 13.13 6.86
N GLY A 76 -11.25 12.38 6.96
CA GLY A 76 -11.26 10.95 6.67
C GLY A 76 -10.36 10.12 7.57
N VAL A 77 -10.74 8.86 7.74
CA VAL A 77 -9.90 7.81 8.35
C VAL A 77 -9.72 6.71 7.33
N ILE A 78 -8.46 6.33 7.08
CA ILE A 78 -8.12 5.17 6.26
C ILE A 78 -7.38 4.13 7.10
N GLY A 79 -7.43 2.85 6.72
CA GLY A 79 -6.64 1.85 7.41
C GLY A 79 -6.84 0.44 6.91
N GLY A 80 -5.80 -0.40 7.14
CA GLY A 80 -5.80 -1.81 6.82
C GLY A 80 -5.55 -2.67 8.07
N PRO A 81 -6.57 -2.95 8.91
CA PRO A 81 -6.38 -3.78 10.08
C PRO A 81 -5.83 -5.16 9.72
N PRO A 82 -4.88 -5.72 10.49
CA PRO A 82 -4.21 -6.99 10.16
C PRO A 82 -5.18 -8.14 9.91
N CYS A 83 -4.91 -8.88 8.81
CA CYS A 83 -5.74 -9.96 8.31
C CYS A 83 -5.29 -11.37 8.72
N GLN A 84 -4.34 -11.51 9.64
CA GLN A 84 -3.66 -12.80 9.87
C GLN A 84 -4.58 -13.91 10.37
N GLY A 85 -5.72 -13.57 10.96
CA GLY A 85 -6.80 -14.52 11.32
C GLY A 85 -7.72 -14.89 10.15
N TYR A 86 -7.71 -14.15 9.03
CA TYR A 86 -8.64 -14.32 7.89
C TYR A 86 -7.96 -14.79 6.60
N SER A 87 -6.62 -14.78 6.55
CA SER A 87 -5.90 -15.18 5.34
C SER A 87 -6.12 -16.66 5.02
N ARG A 88 -6.53 -16.96 3.78
CA ARG A 88 -6.67 -18.34 3.26
C ARG A 88 -5.39 -19.18 3.39
N MET A 89 -4.25 -18.57 3.65
CA MET A 89 -2.94 -19.21 3.81
C MET A 89 -2.43 -19.24 5.25
N GLY A 90 -3.10 -18.56 6.20
CA GLY A 90 -2.81 -18.62 7.63
C GLY A 90 -3.46 -19.84 8.26
N LYS A 91 -2.96 -20.30 9.43
CA LYS A 91 -3.74 -21.13 10.32
C LYS A 91 -4.91 -20.26 10.76
N SER A 92 -6.14 -20.62 10.35
CA SER A 92 -7.35 -19.92 10.76
C SER A 92 -7.59 -20.19 12.25
N ASP A 93 -6.87 -19.44 13.09
CA ASP A 93 -6.98 -19.52 14.54
C ASP A 93 -8.10 -18.57 14.99
N LYS A 94 -9.15 -19.14 15.59
CA LYS A 94 -10.30 -18.37 16.09
C LYS A 94 -9.95 -17.54 17.33
N GLU A 95 -8.93 -17.94 18.08
CA GLU A 95 -8.44 -17.26 19.30
C GLU A 95 -7.38 -16.18 19.00
N ASP A 96 -7.06 -15.93 17.74
CA ASP A 96 -6.06 -14.92 17.38
C ASP A 96 -6.54 -13.51 17.81
N PRO A 97 -5.84 -12.85 18.75
CA PRO A 97 -6.26 -11.55 19.28
C PRO A 97 -6.33 -10.45 18.20
N ARG A 98 -5.69 -10.67 17.04
CA ARG A 98 -5.74 -9.72 15.92
C ARG A 98 -7.10 -9.69 15.23
N ARG A 99 -8.00 -10.66 15.48
CA ARG A 99 -9.39 -10.65 14.98
C ARG A 99 -10.19 -9.50 15.60
N THR A 100 -9.86 -9.09 16.83
CA THR A 100 -10.50 -7.95 17.51
C THR A 100 -10.13 -6.61 16.90
N LEU A 101 -9.07 -6.53 16.07
CA LEU A 101 -8.57 -5.28 15.49
C LEU A 101 -9.56 -4.63 14.50
N LEU A 102 -10.50 -5.40 13.92
CA LEU A 102 -11.62 -4.84 13.18
C LEU A 102 -12.50 -3.94 14.07
N GLY A 103 -12.86 -4.43 15.26
CA GLY A 103 -13.62 -3.64 16.25
C GLY A 103 -12.86 -2.39 16.70
N HIS A 104 -11.53 -2.50 16.88
CA HIS A 104 -10.70 -1.35 17.24
C HIS A 104 -10.61 -0.33 16.12
N PHE A 105 -10.63 -0.73 14.84
CA PHE A 105 -10.72 0.20 13.73
C PHE A 105 -11.99 1.07 13.84
N PHE A 106 -13.18 0.45 13.94
CA PHE A 106 -14.43 1.20 14.02
C PHE A 106 -14.59 2.01 15.32
N ARG A 107 -14.06 1.50 16.44
CA ARG A 107 -14.00 2.28 17.68
C ARG A 107 -13.21 3.58 17.49
N ASN A 108 -12.03 3.51 16.85
CA ASN A 108 -11.23 4.70 16.57
C ASN A 108 -11.94 5.63 15.55
N VAL A 109 -12.64 5.09 14.55
CA VAL A 109 -13.49 5.88 13.64
C VAL A 109 -14.57 6.66 14.43
N ASN A 110 -15.25 6.02 15.38
CA ASN A 110 -16.26 6.69 16.20
C ASN A 110 -15.66 7.84 17.03
N ILE A 111 -14.49 7.63 17.64
CA ILE A 111 -13.81 8.65 18.46
C ILE A 111 -13.33 9.82 17.60
N ILE A 112 -12.67 9.55 16.48
CA ILE A 112 -12.14 10.58 15.56
C ILE A 112 -13.27 11.34 14.88
N ASN A 113 -14.39 10.68 14.63
CA ASN A 113 -15.59 11.26 14.06
C ASN A 113 -15.38 11.92 12.67
N PRO A 114 -14.78 11.22 11.68
CA PRO A 114 -14.51 11.78 10.36
C PRO A 114 -15.77 11.90 9.49
N SER A 115 -15.67 12.59 8.35
CA SER A 115 -16.73 12.62 7.33
C SER A 115 -16.88 11.32 6.57
N PHE A 116 -15.76 10.56 6.43
CA PHE A 116 -15.73 9.23 5.82
C PHE A 116 -14.65 8.35 6.44
N PHE A 117 -14.77 7.06 6.22
CA PHE A 117 -13.69 6.11 6.47
C PHE A 117 -13.56 5.11 5.33
N ILE A 118 -12.35 4.58 5.14
CA ILE A 118 -12.07 3.50 4.19
C ILE A 118 -11.24 2.43 4.92
N MET A 119 -11.73 1.21 4.90
CA MET A 119 -11.03 0.05 5.44
C MET A 119 -10.62 -0.89 4.31
N GLU A 120 -9.37 -1.31 4.28
CA GLU A 120 -8.88 -2.36 3.38
C GLU A 120 -8.66 -3.67 4.12
N ASN A 121 -8.91 -4.80 3.46
CA ASN A 121 -8.58 -6.12 3.99
C ASN A 121 -8.42 -7.16 2.86
N VAL A 122 -8.04 -8.39 3.21
CA VAL A 122 -7.94 -9.50 2.25
C VAL A 122 -9.31 -10.07 1.90
N GLU A 123 -9.43 -10.69 0.70
CA GLU A 123 -10.68 -11.34 0.24
C GLU A 123 -11.24 -12.34 1.25
N GLY A 124 -10.37 -13.05 1.98
CA GLY A 124 -10.78 -14.05 2.97
C GLY A 124 -11.64 -13.50 4.11
N LEU A 125 -11.69 -12.18 4.32
CA LEU A 125 -12.64 -11.56 5.26
C LEU A 125 -14.09 -11.77 4.82
N MET A 126 -14.35 -11.90 3.50
CA MET A 126 -15.70 -12.10 2.94
C MET A 126 -16.09 -13.57 2.82
N ASP A 127 -15.22 -14.52 3.21
CA ASP A 127 -15.57 -15.94 3.26
C ASP A 127 -16.65 -16.15 4.34
N GLU A 128 -17.62 -17.04 4.10
CA GLU A 128 -18.77 -17.32 5.01
C GLU A 128 -18.37 -17.52 6.48
N ARG A 129 -17.21 -18.13 6.71
CA ARG A 129 -16.66 -18.38 8.05
C ARG A 129 -16.12 -17.14 8.77
N ASN A 130 -15.93 -16.01 8.07
CA ASN A 130 -15.27 -14.82 8.60
C ASN A 130 -16.15 -13.57 8.50
N VAL A 131 -17.12 -13.53 7.58
CA VAL A 131 -17.94 -12.33 7.30
C VAL A 131 -18.71 -11.84 8.53
N TYR A 132 -19.12 -12.77 9.41
CA TYR A 132 -19.81 -12.44 10.64
C TYR A 132 -18.99 -11.53 11.59
N GLU A 133 -17.65 -11.58 11.51
CA GLU A 133 -16.80 -10.72 12.32
C GLU A 133 -16.82 -9.28 11.83
N LEU A 134 -16.87 -9.10 10.51
CA LEU A 134 -17.10 -7.78 9.93
C LEU A 134 -18.47 -7.24 10.32
N GLU A 135 -19.51 -8.07 10.25
CA GLU A 135 -20.88 -7.70 10.62
C GLU A 135 -20.96 -7.29 12.10
N ASN A 136 -20.35 -8.09 13.00
CA ASN A 136 -20.29 -7.77 14.43
C ASN A 136 -19.52 -6.48 14.71
N ALA A 137 -18.39 -6.28 14.04
CA ALA A 137 -17.60 -5.06 14.19
C ALA A 137 -18.39 -3.83 13.69
N LEU A 138 -19.14 -3.94 12.59
CA LEU A 138 -19.98 -2.88 12.06
C LEU A 138 -21.15 -2.50 12.99
N GLN A 139 -21.64 -3.43 13.82
CA GLN A 139 -22.67 -3.11 14.81
C GLN A 139 -22.21 -2.07 15.85
N THR A 140 -20.91 -1.94 16.07
CA THR A 140 -20.32 -0.95 16.99
C THR A 140 -20.17 0.43 16.37
N LEU A 141 -20.34 0.56 15.05
CA LEU A 141 -20.19 1.81 14.32
C LEU A 141 -21.38 2.73 14.60
N ASP A 142 -21.12 4.04 14.75
CA ASP A 142 -22.14 5.06 14.90
C ASP A 142 -23.13 5.04 13.71
N LYS A 143 -24.42 5.01 14.04
CA LYS A 143 -25.53 4.92 13.08
C LYS A 143 -25.61 6.09 12.09
N LYS A 144 -24.88 7.17 12.31
CA LYS A 144 -24.80 8.29 11.35
C LYS A 144 -24.08 7.90 10.05
N TYR A 145 -23.21 6.89 10.09
CA TYR A 145 -22.47 6.45 8.91
C TYR A 145 -23.33 5.56 8.03
N LYS A 146 -23.46 5.95 6.78
CA LYS A 146 -23.94 5.07 5.72
C LYS A 146 -22.76 4.26 5.17
N VAL A 147 -22.84 2.94 5.26
CA VAL A 147 -21.78 2.01 4.81
C VAL A 147 -22.19 1.40 3.47
N LEU A 148 -21.30 1.47 2.49
CA LEU A 148 -21.48 0.78 1.21
C LEU A 148 -21.24 -0.73 1.37
N LYS A 149 -21.84 -1.53 0.49
CA LYS A 149 -21.51 -2.96 0.42
C LYS A 149 -20.01 -3.13 0.17
N PRO A 150 -19.33 -4.08 0.86
CA PRO A 150 -17.92 -4.35 0.62
C PRO A 150 -17.65 -4.64 -0.86
N MET A 151 -16.60 -4.03 -1.41
CA MET A 151 -16.20 -4.19 -2.80
C MET A 151 -14.92 -5.01 -2.89
N ILE A 152 -14.84 -5.97 -3.82
CA ILE A 152 -13.58 -6.63 -4.15
C ILE A 152 -12.92 -5.85 -5.29
N VAL A 153 -11.78 -5.24 -4.99
CA VAL A 153 -11.00 -4.42 -5.91
C VAL A 153 -9.78 -5.21 -6.37
N ASP A 154 -9.60 -5.38 -7.68
CA ASP A 154 -8.37 -5.93 -8.27
C ASP A 154 -7.49 -4.78 -8.74
N ALA A 155 -6.29 -4.64 -8.18
CA ALA A 155 -5.37 -3.56 -8.48
C ALA A 155 -5.02 -3.45 -9.98
N SER A 156 -5.05 -4.56 -10.70
CA SER A 156 -4.78 -4.58 -12.14
C SER A 156 -5.81 -3.81 -12.96
N LEU A 157 -7.03 -3.70 -12.48
CA LEU A 157 -8.10 -2.95 -13.15
C LEU A 157 -7.95 -1.43 -12.97
N TYR A 158 -7.15 -1.01 -11.98
CA TYR A 158 -6.85 0.40 -11.70
C TYR A 158 -5.50 0.85 -12.28
N GLY A 159 -4.86 -0.01 -13.08
CA GLY A 159 -3.59 0.31 -13.74
C GLY A 159 -2.33 -0.10 -12.97
N ALA A 160 -2.44 -0.87 -11.90
CA ALA A 160 -1.27 -1.48 -11.27
C ALA A 160 -0.86 -2.77 -12.02
N PRO A 161 0.44 -3.03 -12.26
CA PRO A 161 0.90 -4.20 -12.99
C PRO A 161 0.88 -5.50 -12.15
N THR A 162 -0.09 -5.62 -11.25
CA THR A 162 -0.20 -6.75 -10.32
C THR A 162 -1.62 -7.24 -10.15
N LYS A 163 -1.80 -8.56 -10.13
CA LYS A 163 -3.05 -9.21 -9.70
C LYS A 163 -3.11 -9.21 -8.19
N ARG A 164 -3.77 -8.21 -7.61
CA ARG A 164 -3.94 -8.09 -6.17
C ARG A 164 -5.37 -7.71 -5.85
N LYS A 165 -6.12 -8.66 -5.33
CA LYS A 165 -7.50 -8.45 -4.92
C LYS A 165 -7.59 -8.13 -3.43
N ARG A 166 -8.39 -7.12 -3.11
CA ARG A 166 -8.62 -6.66 -1.74
C ARG A 166 -10.08 -6.26 -1.55
N VAL A 167 -10.56 -6.47 -0.33
CA VAL A 167 -11.85 -5.92 0.10
C VAL A 167 -11.65 -4.47 0.48
N ILE A 168 -12.49 -3.60 -0.06
CA ILE A 168 -12.59 -2.19 0.33
C ILE A 168 -13.97 -1.97 0.90
N LEU A 169 -14.01 -1.44 2.12
CA LEU A 169 -15.23 -1.00 2.80
C LEU A 169 -15.18 0.50 2.98
N ILE A 170 -16.25 1.19 2.56
CA ILE A 170 -16.37 2.64 2.65
C ILE A 170 -17.61 2.99 3.45
N GLY A 171 -17.43 3.85 4.45
CA GLY A 171 -18.54 4.46 5.17
C GLY A 171 -18.41 5.99 5.20
N TYR A 172 -19.53 6.70 5.21
CA TYR A 172 -19.54 8.15 5.19
C TYR A 172 -20.75 8.73 5.94
N ASP A 173 -20.57 9.93 6.49
CA ASP A 173 -21.66 10.74 7.06
C ASP A 173 -22.34 11.53 5.93
N PRO A 174 -23.61 11.24 5.58
CA PRO A 174 -24.31 11.92 4.49
C PRO A 174 -24.58 13.41 4.77
N LYS A 175 -24.45 13.85 6.02
CA LYS A 175 -24.52 15.28 6.37
C LYS A 175 -23.26 16.03 5.96
N ARG A 176 -22.09 15.33 5.94
CA ARG A 176 -20.77 15.94 5.72
C ARG A 176 -20.19 15.64 4.34
N LEU A 177 -20.67 14.60 3.65
CA LEU A 177 -20.19 14.19 2.33
C LEU A 177 -21.37 13.92 1.39
N SER A 178 -21.23 14.24 0.10
CA SER A 178 -22.23 13.92 -0.93
C SER A 178 -22.41 12.40 -1.07
N SER A 179 -23.59 11.98 -1.55
CA SER A 179 -23.92 10.55 -1.67
C SER A 179 -22.89 9.81 -2.48
N LEU A 180 -22.52 8.64 -1.94
CA LEU A 180 -21.62 7.67 -2.60
C LEU A 180 -22.41 6.43 -3.01
N THR A 181 -22.00 5.86 -4.14
CA THR A 181 -22.47 4.57 -4.66
C THR A 181 -21.25 3.69 -5.00
N ILE A 182 -21.46 2.41 -5.17
CA ILE A 182 -20.39 1.47 -5.61
C ILE A 182 -19.91 1.86 -7.02
N ASP A 183 -20.78 2.39 -7.86
CA ASP A 183 -20.44 2.77 -9.24
C ASP A 183 -19.46 3.94 -9.32
N ASP A 184 -19.41 4.80 -8.29
CA ASP A 184 -18.42 5.88 -8.20
C ASP A 184 -16.97 5.34 -8.17
N PHE A 185 -16.79 4.08 -7.74
CA PHE A 185 -15.48 3.45 -7.54
C PHE A 185 -15.11 2.41 -8.60
N GLN A 186 -15.90 2.28 -9.65
CA GLN A 186 -15.56 1.39 -10.75
C GLN A 186 -14.27 1.84 -11.45
N PRO A 187 -13.40 0.90 -11.83
CA PRO A 187 -12.16 1.24 -12.54
C PRO A 187 -12.48 1.89 -13.88
N GLN A 188 -11.68 2.88 -14.26
CA GLN A 188 -11.79 3.48 -15.60
C GLN A 188 -11.27 2.47 -16.64
N ASN A 189 -12.06 2.20 -17.66
CA ASN A 189 -11.70 1.27 -18.72
C ASN A 189 -10.43 1.74 -19.46
N GLY A 190 -9.49 0.82 -19.72
CA GLY A 190 -8.43 1.00 -20.71
C GLY A 190 -6.98 0.97 -20.20
N LEU A 191 -6.70 1.04 -18.90
CA LEU A 191 -5.32 1.04 -18.41
C LEU A 191 -4.85 -0.39 -18.10
N LYS A 192 -4.30 -1.08 -19.11
CA LYS A 192 -3.60 -2.35 -18.90
C LYS A 192 -2.11 -2.09 -18.80
N THR A 193 -1.58 -2.07 -17.57
CA THR A 193 -0.13 -1.97 -17.31
C THR A 193 0.45 -3.38 -17.16
N THR A 194 1.53 -3.65 -17.86
CA THR A 194 2.22 -4.94 -17.83
C THR A 194 3.48 -4.91 -16.96
N VAL A 195 4.09 -6.06 -16.73
CA VAL A 195 5.41 -6.16 -16.10
C VAL A 195 6.45 -5.37 -16.90
N ARG A 196 6.38 -5.40 -18.24
CA ARG A 196 7.25 -4.64 -19.14
C ARG A 196 7.16 -3.15 -18.87
N ASP A 197 5.94 -2.60 -18.86
CA ASP A 197 5.71 -1.18 -18.59
C ASP A 197 6.29 -0.73 -17.26
N ALA A 198 6.33 -1.64 -16.28
CA ALA A 198 6.73 -1.32 -14.92
C ALA A 198 8.23 -1.42 -14.65
N ILE A 199 8.94 -2.37 -15.25
CA ILE A 199 10.31 -2.69 -14.83
C ILE A 199 11.35 -2.82 -15.96
N SER A 200 10.96 -2.67 -17.23
CA SER A 200 11.92 -2.84 -18.34
C SER A 200 12.97 -1.73 -18.43
N ASP A 201 12.71 -0.58 -17.84
CA ASP A 201 13.58 0.60 -17.79
C ASP A 201 14.50 0.64 -16.56
N LEU A 202 14.47 -0.40 -15.72
CA LEU A 202 15.23 -0.44 -14.47
C LEU A 202 16.61 -1.07 -14.66
N ALA A 203 17.59 -0.63 -13.86
CA ALA A 203 18.97 -1.12 -13.92
C ALA A 203 19.13 -2.56 -13.39
N GLN A 204 20.27 -3.15 -13.69
CA GLN A 204 20.66 -4.43 -13.10
C GLN A 204 21.00 -4.28 -11.62
N PRO A 205 20.78 -5.33 -10.81
CA PRO A 205 21.06 -5.26 -9.38
C PRO A 205 22.55 -5.18 -9.07
N ILE A 206 22.85 -4.52 -7.96
CA ILE A 206 24.19 -4.32 -7.42
C ILE A 206 24.44 -5.17 -6.18
N VAL A 207 25.72 -5.44 -5.90
CA VAL A 207 26.13 -6.17 -4.69
C VAL A 207 25.98 -5.28 -3.47
N GLN A 208 25.29 -5.79 -2.43
CA GLN A 208 25.16 -5.06 -1.17
C GLN A 208 26.50 -5.04 -0.41
N ASN A 209 26.99 -3.84 -0.10
CA ASN A 209 28.02 -3.66 0.92
C ASN A 209 27.32 -3.68 2.30
N LYS A 210 27.70 -4.66 3.15
CA LYS A 210 27.08 -4.82 4.47
C LYS A 210 27.67 -3.91 5.54
N ASP A 211 28.81 -3.27 5.25
CA ASP A 211 29.53 -2.42 6.21
C ASP A 211 28.96 -1.00 6.28
N LYS A 212 28.00 -0.68 5.44
CA LYS A 212 27.34 0.62 5.40
C LYS A 212 25.81 0.46 5.34
N GLU A 213 25.11 1.31 6.07
CA GLU A 213 23.68 1.49 5.83
C GLU A 213 23.51 2.14 4.45
N ASP A 214 22.91 1.41 3.54
CA ASP A 214 22.74 1.82 2.16
C ASP A 214 21.39 1.32 1.64
N PHE A 215 20.78 2.09 0.76
CA PHE A 215 19.49 1.76 0.15
C PHE A 215 19.62 1.12 -1.23
N GLY A 216 20.84 0.80 -1.68
CA GLY A 216 21.08 0.20 -2.99
C GLY A 216 20.75 1.14 -4.13
N TRP A 217 21.40 2.29 -4.16
CA TRP A 217 21.23 3.31 -5.18
C TRP A 217 21.93 2.90 -6.47
N GLU A 218 21.24 3.03 -7.61
CA GLU A 218 21.78 2.83 -8.94
C GLU A 218 21.18 3.85 -9.92
N VAL A 219 21.93 4.18 -10.95
CA VAL A 219 21.50 5.11 -12.00
C VAL A 219 20.58 4.40 -12.99
N TYR A 220 19.62 5.12 -13.54
CA TYR A 220 18.81 4.58 -14.63
C TYR A 220 19.69 4.27 -15.85
N PRO A 221 19.48 3.13 -16.51
CA PRO A 221 20.11 2.90 -17.81
C PRO A 221 19.63 3.94 -18.83
N GLU A 222 20.48 4.26 -19.79
CA GLU A 222 20.07 5.06 -20.94
C GLU A 222 18.92 4.34 -21.66
N ASN A 223 17.77 4.99 -21.69
CA ASN A 223 16.59 4.48 -22.38
C ASN A 223 15.79 5.66 -22.93
N ASN A 224 15.60 5.68 -24.25
CA ASN A 224 14.90 6.76 -24.94
C ASN A 224 13.40 6.58 -24.97
N GLU A 225 12.87 5.38 -24.67
CA GLU A 225 11.45 5.07 -24.71
C GLU A 225 10.96 4.55 -23.35
N LEU A 226 10.31 5.44 -22.60
CA LEU A 226 9.68 5.08 -21.33
C LEU A 226 8.20 4.85 -21.53
N SER A 227 7.66 3.79 -20.94
CA SER A 227 6.21 3.62 -20.83
C SER A 227 5.60 4.79 -20.04
N VAL A 228 4.32 5.07 -20.27
CA VAL A 228 3.57 6.07 -19.48
C VAL A 228 3.64 5.76 -17.99
N TYR A 229 3.61 4.46 -17.64
CA TYR A 229 3.75 4.01 -16.28
C TYR A 229 5.13 4.34 -15.68
N ALA A 230 6.21 4.04 -16.39
CA ALA A 230 7.57 4.36 -15.95
C ALA A 230 7.77 5.87 -15.79
N GLN A 231 7.27 6.69 -16.73
CA GLN A 231 7.30 8.15 -16.61
C GLN A 231 6.61 8.63 -15.32
N ARG A 232 5.41 8.10 -15.02
CA ARG A 232 4.71 8.41 -13.77
C ARG A 232 5.51 8.01 -12.55
N MET A 233 6.14 6.83 -12.53
CA MET A 233 6.93 6.37 -11.40
C MET A 233 8.18 7.21 -11.15
N ARG A 234 8.79 7.77 -12.19
CA ARG A 234 9.96 8.65 -12.12
C ARG A 234 9.63 10.10 -11.76
N THR A 235 8.34 10.48 -11.79
CA THR A 235 7.93 11.87 -11.49
C THR A 235 8.20 12.21 -10.03
N LEU A 236 8.85 13.35 -9.81
CA LEU A 236 9.06 13.89 -8.47
C LEU A 236 7.73 14.24 -7.79
N PRO A 237 7.60 14.07 -6.49
CA PRO A 237 6.38 14.38 -5.76
C PRO A 237 6.22 15.88 -5.55
N ASN A 238 5.06 16.27 -5.04
CA ASN A 238 4.86 17.61 -4.47
C ASN A 238 5.78 17.81 -3.25
N LYS A 239 6.08 19.06 -2.90
CA LYS A 239 7.06 19.45 -1.87
C LYS A 239 6.86 18.86 -0.48
N SER A 240 5.68 18.34 -0.15
CA SER A 240 5.35 17.76 1.16
C SER A 240 5.66 16.27 1.30
N LEU A 241 6.16 15.63 0.26
CA LEU A 241 6.44 14.19 0.22
C LEU A 241 7.88 13.89 -0.16
N GLY A 242 8.36 12.75 0.25
CA GLY A 242 9.67 12.22 -0.09
C GLY A 242 10.77 12.62 0.91
N TRP A 243 11.74 11.76 1.02
CA TRP A 243 12.95 12.00 1.78
C TRP A 243 13.91 12.87 0.96
N GLY A 244 14.42 13.96 1.53
CA GLY A 244 15.27 14.92 0.82
C GLY A 244 16.41 14.29 0.04
N GLU A 245 17.15 13.34 0.65
CA GLU A 245 18.22 12.61 -0.04
C GLU A 245 17.70 11.81 -1.24
N SER A 246 16.53 11.16 -1.12
CA SER A 246 15.98 10.38 -2.24
C SER A 246 15.51 11.28 -3.38
N LEU A 247 14.99 12.45 -3.08
CA LEU A 247 14.58 13.44 -4.07
C LEU A 247 15.79 14.02 -4.82
N GLU A 248 16.86 14.35 -4.10
CA GLU A 248 18.12 14.80 -4.70
C GLU A 248 18.73 13.72 -5.59
N LYS A 249 18.82 12.48 -5.10
CA LYS A 249 19.33 11.35 -5.89
C LYS A 249 18.49 11.11 -7.14
N LEU A 250 17.16 11.13 -7.01
CA LEU A 250 16.28 10.93 -8.17
C LEU A 250 16.43 12.04 -9.21
N SER A 251 16.61 13.30 -8.78
CA SER A 251 16.91 14.42 -9.68
C SER A 251 18.21 14.23 -10.48
N ASN A 252 19.15 13.46 -9.92
CA ASN A 252 20.41 13.09 -10.56
C ASN A 252 20.34 11.71 -11.25
N GLY A 253 19.15 11.15 -11.44
CA GLY A 253 18.93 9.88 -12.12
C GLY A 253 19.18 8.62 -11.30
N PHE A 254 19.41 8.72 -9.98
CA PHE A 254 19.62 7.58 -9.09
C PHE A 254 18.31 7.18 -8.40
N VAL A 255 18.12 5.88 -8.26
CA VAL A 255 16.97 5.32 -7.55
C VAL A 255 17.40 4.15 -6.65
N SER A 256 16.70 3.96 -5.52
CA SER A 256 17.05 2.96 -4.50
C SER A 256 16.45 1.58 -4.78
N GLY A 257 16.94 0.56 -4.07
CA GLY A 257 16.31 -0.75 -4.01
C GLY A 257 16.92 -1.81 -4.95
N TYR A 258 18.15 -1.62 -5.43
CA TYR A 258 18.81 -2.48 -6.42
C TYR A 258 19.68 -3.60 -5.85
N PHE A 259 19.68 -3.84 -4.54
CA PHE A 259 20.50 -4.93 -4.01
C PHE A 259 20.13 -6.29 -4.57
N ASP A 260 21.15 -7.01 -5.08
CA ASP A 260 21.01 -8.38 -5.58
C ASP A 260 20.68 -9.38 -4.47
N THR A 261 20.05 -10.46 -4.86
CA THR A 261 19.87 -11.65 -4.01
C THR A 261 20.82 -12.75 -4.54
N LYS A 262 21.81 -13.12 -3.73
CA LYS A 262 22.75 -14.15 -4.10
C LYS A 262 22.06 -15.51 -4.26
N HIS A 263 22.31 -16.16 -5.41
CA HIS A 263 21.83 -17.49 -5.73
C HIS A 263 23.02 -18.39 -6.08
N THR A 264 22.97 -19.66 -5.68
CA THR A 264 23.96 -20.65 -6.11
C THR A 264 23.86 -20.91 -7.62
N ALA A 265 24.92 -21.44 -8.23
CA ALA A 265 24.92 -21.79 -9.64
C ALA A 265 23.77 -22.75 -10.02
N ALA A 266 23.49 -23.75 -9.17
CA ALA A 266 22.38 -24.68 -9.36
C ALA A 266 21.01 -23.97 -9.35
N VAL A 267 20.80 -23.00 -8.46
CA VAL A 267 19.57 -22.20 -8.42
C VAL A 267 19.46 -21.32 -9.66
N LYS A 268 20.53 -20.66 -10.08
CA LYS A 268 20.54 -19.83 -11.30
C LYS A 268 20.22 -20.67 -12.55
N LYS A 269 20.80 -21.89 -12.68
CA LYS A 269 20.50 -22.81 -13.78
C LYS A 269 19.00 -23.15 -13.81
N ARG A 270 18.44 -23.54 -12.70
CA ARG A 270 17.01 -23.88 -12.59
C ARG A 270 16.09 -22.70 -12.92
N TYR A 271 16.45 -21.48 -12.49
CA TYR A 271 15.70 -20.26 -12.81
C TYR A 271 15.81 -19.89 -14.30
N ALA A 272 16.94 -20.19 -14.95
CA ALA A 272 17.10 -20.03 -16.39
C ALA A 272 16.14 -20.96 -17.15
N GLU A 273 16.06 -22.21 -16.72
CA GLU A 273 15.23 -23.26 -17.32
C GLU A 273 13.71 -23.09 -17.05
N THR A 274 13.33 -22.23 -16.10
CA THR A 274 11.92 -21.93 -15.84
C THR A 274 11.41 -20.96 -16.92
N GLU A 275 10.40 -21.35 -17.67
CA GLU A 275 9.79 -20.51 -18.71
C GLU A 275 9.02 -19.33 -18.12
N PRO A 276 8.98 -18.15 -18.82
CA PRO A 276 8.17 -17.01 -18.42
C PRO A 276 6.69 -17.38 -18.23
N GLY A 277 6.11 -16.93 -17.12
CA GLY A 277 4.73 -17.27 -16.74
C GLY A 277 4.59 -18.56 -15.92
N MET A 278 5.62 -19.41 -15.92
CA MET A 278 5.63 -20.69 -15.19
C MET A 278 6.18 -20.54 -13.76
N VAL A 279 6.04 -21.59 -12.96
CA VAL A 279 6.47 -21.64 -11.57
C VAL A 279 7.66 -22.58 -11.42
N ASP A 280 8.75 -22.11 -10.78
CA ASP A 280 9.87 -22.97 -10.42
C ASP A 280 9.41 -24.07 -9.47
N LYS A 281 9.68 -25.33 -9.83
CA LYS A 281 9.17 -26.52 -9.13
C LYS A 281 9.66 -26.64 -7.68
N VAL A 282 10.84 -26.10 -7.38
CA VAL A 282 11.48 -26.21 -6.06
C VAL A 282 11.13 -25.03 -5.17
N SER A 283 11.41 -23.80 -5.61
CA SER A 283 11.14 -22.59 -4.81
C SER A 283 9.70 -22.16 -4.86
N ARG A 284 8.89 -22.68 -5.79
CA ARG A 284 7.52 -22.26 -6.06
C ARG A 284 7.41 -20.78 -6.51
N ALA A 285 8.53 -20.18 -6.90
CA ALA A 285 8.59 -18.82 -7.41
C ALA A 285 8.07 -18.78 -8.85
N LYS A 286 7.14 -17.86 -9.12
CA LYS A 286 6.64 -17.64 -10.49
C LYS A 286 7.63 -16.77 -11.26
N LYS A 287 8.08 -17.23 -12.43
CA LYS A 287 8.81 -16.38 -13.38
C LYS A 287 7.84 -15.43 -14.06
N LEU A 288 8.09 -14.15 -13.95
CA LEU A 288 7.26 -13.15 -14.59
C LEU A 288 7.35 -13.25 -16.11
N ALA A 289 6.28 -12.87 -16.79
CA ALA A 289 6.28 -12.68 -18.24
C ALA A 289 6.17 -11.18 -18.53
N TRP A 290 6.91 -10.69 -19.52
CA TRP A 290 6.94 -9.26 -19.85
C TRP A 290 5.56 -8.67 -20.11
N ASP A 291 4.72 -9.38 -20.86
CA ASP A 291 3.38 -8.92 -21.26
C ASP A 291 2.28 -9.39 -20.28
N GLY A 292 2.72 -9.95 -19.13
CA GLY A 292 1.85 -10.43 -18.08
C GLY A 292 1.70 -9.46 -16.90
N LEU A 293 1.05 -9.97 -15.85
CA LEU A 293 0.90 -9.29 -14.56
C LEU A 293 1.69 -10.02 -13.47
N CYS A 294 2.24 -9.24 -12.55
CA CYS A 294 2.84 -9.79 -11.34
C CYS A 294 1.75 -10.46 -10.46
N PRO A 295 2.00 -11.65 -9.89
CA PRO A 295 1.12 -12.18 -8.87
C PRO A 295 1.18 -11.34 -7.59
N THR A 296 0.18 -11.47 -6.72
CA THR A 296 0.17 -10.77 -5.43
C THR A 296 1.51 -10.94 -4.69
N LEU A 297 2.22 -9.85 -4.49
CA LEU A 297 3.41 -9.81 -3.64
C LEU A 297 2.99 -10.01 -2.18
N ARG A 298 3.70 -10.90 -1.47
CA ARG A 298 3.40 -11.27 -0.09
C ARG A 298 4.48 -10.74 0.84
N ALA A 299 4.10 -10.42 2.07
CA ALA A 299 5.01 -9.94 3.10
C ALA A 299 6.09 -10.96 3.49
N GLY A 300 5.78 -12.24 3.34
CA GLY A 300 6.59 -13.32 3.88
C GLY A 300 6.40 -13.54 5.38
N THR A 301 6.91 -14.65 5.88
CA THR A 301 7.01 -14.95 7.32
C THR A 301 8.41 -14.69 7.82
N GLY A 302 8.56 -14.46 9.14
CA GLY A 302 9.87 -14.36 9.79
C GLY A 302 10.70 -15.63 9.58
N SER A 303 12.01 -15.52 9.73
CA SER A 303 12.98 -16.62 9.57
C SER A 303 12.69 -17.80 10.51
N ASP A 304 11.96 -17.56 11.59
CA ASP A 304 11.50 -18.52 12.60
C ASP A 304 10.34 -19.42 12.14
N LYS A 305 9.63 -19.04 11.05
CA LYS A 305 8.40 -19.71 10.58
C LYS A 305 8.51 -20.40 9.22
N GLY A 306 9.73 -20.56 8.70
CA GLY A 306 10.00 -21.26 7.44
C GLY A 306 9.90 -20.38 6.19
N SER A 307 10.64 -20.78 5.14
CA SER A 307 10.90 -19.94 3.95
C SER A 307 9.79 -19.92 2.90
N HIS A 308 8.81 -20.82 2.94
CA HIS A 308 7.87 -21.03 1.84
C HIS A 308 6.88 -19.88 1.59
N GLN A 309 6.68 -18.98 2.54
CA GLN A 309 5.73 -17.87 2.39
C GLN A 309 6.37 -16.57 1.90
N ALA A 310 7.70 -16.50 1.83
CA ALA A 310 8.45 -15.34 1.35
C ALA A 310 8.89 -15.46 -0.11
N VAL A 311 8.17 -16.25 -0.91
CA VAL A 311 8.52 -16.51 -2.30
C VAL A 311 8.38 -15.23 -3.11
N ARG A 312 9.52 -14.75 -3.64
CA ARG A 312 9.59 -13.59 -4.54
C ARG A 312 9.49 -14.08 -5.98
N PRO A 313 8.79 -13.37 -6.86
CA PRO A 313 8.78 -13.69 -8.29
C PRO A 313 10.19 -13.67 -8.87
N LEU A 314 10.39 -14.46 -9.93
CA LEU A 314 11.60 -14.42 -10.75
C LEU A 314 11.46 -13.33 -11.81
N HIS A 315 12.59 -12.66 -12.09
CA HIS A 315 12.66 -11.69 -13.18
C HIS A 315 12.36 -12.36 -14.53
N PRO A 316 11.68 -11.69 -15.48
CA PRO A 316 11.29 -12.30 -16.76
C PRO A 316 12.47 -12.86 -17.57
N SER A 317 13.59 -12.11 -17.65
CA SER A 317 14.75 -12.46 -18.48
C SER A 317 15.99 -12.90 -17.71
N HIS A 318 16.06 -12.65 -16.40
CA HIS A 318 17.25 -12.93 -15.60
C HIS A 318 17.02 -14.07 -14.61
N SER A 319 18.04 -14.89 -14.39
CA SER A 319 18.00 -16.06 -13.49
C SER A 319 18.12 -15.66 -12.02
N ARG A 320 17.25 -14.73 -11.59
CA ARG A 320 17.22 -14.17 -10.25
C ARG A 320 15.79 -13.84 -9.82
N VAL A 321 15.58 -13.66 -8.54
CA VAL A 321 14.37 -13.01 -8.03
C VAL A 321 14.38 -11.51 -8.33
N ILE A 322 13.22 -10.90 -8.32
CA ILE A 322 13.10 -9.43 -8.48
C ILE A 322 13.77 -8.68 -7.34
N THR A 323 14.24 -7.47 -7.61
CA THR A 323 14.79 -6.53 -6.64
C THR A 323 13.68 -5.85 -5.84
N VAL A 324 14.05 -5.07 -4.82
CA VAL A 324 13.10 -4.25 -4.05
C VAL A 324 12.47 -3.17 -4.94
N ARG A 325 13.26 -2.53 -5.82
CA ARG A 325 12.73 -1.51 -6.74
C ARG A 325 11.75 -2.08 -7.75
N GLU A 326 12.07 -3.23 -8.33
CA GLU A 326 11.16 -3.93 -9.22
C GLU A 326 9.83 -4.28 -8.49
N ALA A 327 9.92 -4.79 -7.27
CA ALA A 327 8.73 -5.08 -6.46
C ALA A 327 7.91 -3.82 -6.12
N ALA A 328 8.58 -2.72 -5.80
CA ALA A 328 7.96 -1.43 -5.52
C ALA A 328 7.17 -0.91 -6.74
N ARG A 329 7.80 -0.90 -7.92
CA ARG A 329 7.16 -0.54 -9.18
C ARG A 329 5.95 -1.43 -9.49
N LEU A 330 6.08 -2.74 -9.31
CA LEU A 330 4.99 -3.70 -9.51
C LEU A 330 3.82 -3.51 -8.55
N GLN A 331 4.05 -2.93 -7.36
CA GLN A 331 3.01 -2.59 -6.39
C GLN A 331 2.42 -1.18 -6.58
N GLY A 332 3.06 -0.33 -7.40
CA GLY A 332 2.62 1.03 -7.70
C GLY A 332 3.28 2.13 -6.87
N PHE A 333 4.43 1.86 -6.26
CA PHE A 333 5.21 2.88 -5.55
C PHE A 333 6.11 3.65 -6.52
N PRO A 334 6.15 4.99 -6.44
CA PRO A 334 7.04 5.82 -7.24
C PRO A 334 8.50 5.66 -6.80
N ASP A 335 9.44 6.10 -7.67
CA ASP A 335 10.86 5.85 -7.49
C ASP A 335 11.52 6.66 -6.38
N TRP A 336 10.96 7.81 -6.06
CA TRP A 336 11.41 8.60 -4.91
C TRP A 336 11.07 7.95 -3.56
N PHE A 337 10.13 6.99 -3.53
CA PHE A 337 9.74 6.31 -2.30
C PHE A 337 10.82 5.32 -1.88
N VAL A 338 11.35 5.51 -0.67
CA VAL A 338 12.36 4.61 -0.09
C VAL A 338 11.76 3.68 0.94
N PHE A 339 12.29 2.46 0.98
CA PHE A 339 11.88 1.45 1.95
C PHE A 339 12.93 1.30 3.05
N HIS A 340 13.20 0.10 3.50
CA HIS A 340 14.20 -0.20 4.51
C HIS A 340 15.53 -0.61 3.85
N PRO A 341 16.71 -0.32 4.42
CA PRO A 341 18.00 -0.79 3.90
C PRO A 341 18.08 -2.32 3.78
N THR A 342 17.40 -3.03 4.68
CA THR A 342 17.32 -4.50 4.64
C THR A 342 16.24 -4.97 3.68
N LYS A 343 16.61 -5.73 2.66
CA LYS A 343 15.71 -6.27 1.63
C LYS A 343 14.49 -7.00 2.20
N TRP A 344 14.67 -7.79 3.27
CA TRP A 344 13.58 -8.54 3.86
C TRP A 344 12.47 -7.61 4.40
N HIS A 345 12.86 -6.56 5.13
CA HIS A 345 11.91 -5.57 5.63
C HIS A 345 11.23 -4.81 4.49
N SER A 346 11.98 -4.46 3.44
CA SER A 346 11.43 -3.78 2.25
C SER A 346 10.36 -4.63 1.55
N PHE A 347 10.63 -5.92 1.34
CA PHE A 347 9.62 -6.82 0.76
C PHE A 347 8.40 -7.03 1.66
N ARG A 348 8.60 -7.05 2.98
CA ARG A 348 7.52 -7.10 3.96
C ARG A 348 6.65 -5.84 3.88
N MET A 349 7.25 -4.67 3.79
CA MET A 349 6.58 -3.38 3.60
C MET A 349 5.73 -3.40 2.33
N ILE A 350 6.33 -3.73 1.19
CA ILE A 350 5.66 -3.76 -0.12
C ILE A 350 4.51 -4.78 -0.12
N GLY A 351 4.74 -5.99 0.41
CA GLY A 351 3.75 -7.06 0.41
C GLY A 351 2.53 -6.79 1.29
N ASN A 352 2.71 -6.06 2.41
CA ASN A 352 1.61 -5.66 3.29
C ASN A 352 0.84 -4.43 2.80
N SER A 353 1.45 -3.61 1.94
CA SER A 353 0.86 -2.34 1.55
C SER A 353 -0.37 -2.47 0.67
N VAL A 354 -1.32 -1.57 0.87
CA VAL A 354 -2.31 -1.20 -0.16
C VAL A 354 -1.55 -0.62 -1.36
N SER A 355 -1.97 -0.94 -2.58
CA SER A 355 -1.39 -0.31 -3.77
C SER A 355 -1.70 1.20 -3.78
N PRO A 356 -0.70 2.08 -3.87
CA PRO A 356 -0.93 3.52 -3.95
C PRO A 356 -1.82 3.93 -5.12
N ILE A 357 -1.75 3.21 -6.24
CA ILE A 357 -2.58 3.45 -7.43
C ILE A 357 -4.07 3.23 -7.12
N VAL A 358 -4.40 2.14 -6.42
CA VAL A 358 -5.79 1.86 -6.02
C VAL A 358 -6.27 2.89 -5.01
N SER A 359 -5.44 3.18 -4.02
CA SER A 359 -5.75 4.15 -2.97
C SER A 359 -6.01 5.54 -3.56
N GLU A 360 -5.15 6.01 -4.48
CA GLU A 360 -5.31 7.28 -5.17
C GLU A 360 -6.61 7.33 -5.98
N ALA A 361 -6.92 6.28 -6.75
CA ALA A 361 -8.13 6.23 -7.55
C ALA A 361 -9.40 6.33 -6.69
N ILE A 362 -9.47 5.58 -5.59
CA ILE A 362 -10.62 5.59 -4.68
C ILE A 362 -10.74 6.95 -3.98
N LEU A 363 -9.64 7.46 -3.42
CA LEU A 363 -9.63 8.71 -2.66
C LEU A 363 -9.85 9.93 -3.53
N SER A 364 -9.45 9.91 -4.80
CA SER A 364 -9.78 10.98 -5.76
C SER A 364 -11.30 11.13 -5.94
N LYS A 365 -12.06 10.03 -5.94
CA LYS A 365 -13.53 10.08 -5.98
C LYS A 365 -14.13 10.63 -4.70
N ILE A 366 -13.60 10.20 -3.55
CA ILE A 366 -14.01 10.75 -2.25
C ILE A 366 -13.76 12.26 -2.19
N LYS A 367 -12.58 12.71 -2.66
CA LYS A 367 -12.25 14.13 -2.69
C LYS A 367 -13.20 14.93 -3.56
N GLN A 368 -13.52 14.43 -4.75
CA GLN A 368 -14.52 15.04 -5.62
C GLN A 368 -15.86 15.24 -4.89
N LYS A 369 -16.35 14.20 -4.17
CA LYS A 369 -17.61 14.26 -3.42
C LYS A 369 -17.58 15.19 -2.20
N LEU A 370 -16.42 15.33 -1.54
CA LEU A 370 -16.21 16.34 -0.50
C LEU A 370 -16.28 17.76 -1.08
N ASP A 371 -15.64 17.98 -2.23
CA ASP A 371 -15.64 19.28 -2.90
C ASP A 371 -17.04 19.69 -3.39
N GLU A 372 -17.81 18.74 -3.93
CA GLU A 372 -19.22 18.94 -4.30
C GLU A 372 -20.06 19.37 -3.10
N LYS A 373 -19.95 18.68 -1.95
CA LYS A 373 -20.68 19.00 -0.71
C LYS A 373 -20.34 20.37 -0.19
N ASN A 374 -19.05 20.70 -0.16
CA ASN A 374 -18.58 21.99 0.34
C ASN A 374 -19.00 23.16 -0.58
N SER A 375 -19.15 22.92 -1.89
CA SER A 375 -19.62 23.92 -2.84
C SER A 375 -21.11 24.19 -2.67
N SER A 376 -21.93 23.15 -2.48
CA SER A 376 -23.38 23.31 -2.26
C SER A 376 -23.71 24.03 -0.94
N ARG A 377 -22.88 23.91 0.11
CA ARG A 377 -23.05 24.64 1.39
C ARG A 377 -22.74 26.15 1.30
N LYS A 378 -22.01 26.61 0.29
CA LYS A 378 -21.68 28.03 0.11
C LYS A 378 -22.74 28.80 -0.68
N VAL A 379 -23.70 28.11 -1.27
CA VAL A 379 -24.76 28.68 -2.12
C VAL A 379 -26.05 28.87 -1.30
N VAL A 380 -26.13 28.33 -0.10
CA VAL A 380 -27.20 28.51 0.88
C VAL A 380 -26.75 29.50 1.95
#